data_f19703a69b5408a85f691cc6ef2ce382
#
_entry.id   f19703a69b5408a85f691cc6ef2ce382
#
_cell.length_a   1.000
_cell.length_b   1.000
_cell.length_c   1.000
_cell.angle_alpha   90.00
_cell.angle_beta   90.00
_cell.angle_gamma   90.00
#
_symmetry.space_group_name_H-M   'P 1'
#
loop_
_entity.id
_entity.type
_entity.pdbx_description
1 polymer ?
#
loop_
_entity_poly.entity_id
_entity_poly.type
_entity_poly.pdbx_seq_one_letter_code
_entity_poly.pdbx_strand_id
1 'polypeptide(L)'
;MAKAKFERTKPHVNVGTIGHIDHGKTTLTAAITKVLHDRFPDLNPFTPFDQIDKAPEERQRGITISIAHVEYQTEHRHYAHVDCPGHADYIKNMITGAAQMDGAILVVAATDGPMPQTKEHVLLARQVGVPYIVVALNKTDMVDDEEILELVELEVRELLTEYEFPGDDLPVVKVSALRALEGDPEWTASVLELLAAVDEFVPQPVRDVDRPFLLPIEDVFTITGRGTVVTGRIERGVLKVNNEVEIIGIHPQKTRTTVTGIEMFRKLLDEGRAGENVGLLLRGVKREDVERGQVVIKPGSVTPHVEFEARAYILSKDEGGRHTPFFHNYRPQFYFRTTDVTGVVTLPKGTEMVMPGDNTTMHVELIQPIAMEEGLKFAIREGGRTVGAGQVTKILK
;
A
#
# COMPACT_ATOMS: atom_id res chain seq x y z
N MET A 1 -30.26 -12.82 -1.58
CA MET A 1 -29.97 -12.60 -3.01
C MET A 1 -28.64 -13.26 -3.34
N ALA A 2 -28.50 -13.89 -4.51
CA ALA A 2 -27.20 -14.41 -4.96
C ALA A 2 -26.26 -13.21 -5.23
N LYS A 3 -24.99 -13.32 -4.79
CA LYS A 3 -23.99 -12.28 -5.10
C LYS A 3 -23.72 -12.26 -6.61
N ALA A 4 -23.52 -11.05 -7.16
CA ALA A 4 -23.13 -10.88 -8.56
C ALA A 4 -21.75 -11.51 -8.82
N LYS A 5 -21.52 -11.98 -10.04
CA LYS A 5 -20.20 -12.40 -10.51
C LYS A 5 -19.39 -11.17 -10.94
N PHE A 6 -18.09 -11.17 -10.65
CA PHE A 6 -17.18 -10.15 -11.18
C PHE A 6 -16.82 -10.49 -12.64
N GLU A 7 -16.97 -9.51 -13.52
CA GLU A 7 -16.59 -9.63 -14.93
C GLU A 7 -15.38 -8.75 -15.21
N ARG A 8 -14.33 -9.32 -15.79
CA ARG A 8 -13.09 -8.59 -16.16
C ARG A 8 -13.25 -7.95 -17.54
N THR A 9 -13.99 -6.83 -17.58
CA THR A 9 -14.27 -6.09 -18.83
C THR A 9 -13.20 -5.05 -19.17
N LYS A 10 -12.41 -4.62 -18.18
CA LYS A 10 -11.37 -3.59 -18.31
C LYS A 10 -10.07 -4.01 -17.63
N PRO A 11 -8.92 -3.45 -18.03
CA PRO A 11 -7.66 -3.62 -17.31
C PRO A 11 -7.81 -3.18 -15.86
N HIS A 12 -7.26 -3.98 -14.93
CA HIS A 12 -7.31 -3.70 -13.49
C HIS A 12 -6.01 -3.07 -13.00
N VAL A 13 -6.13 -1.94 -12.28
CA VAL A 13 -5.01 -1.19 -11.72
C VAL A 13 -5.30 -0.88 -10.25
N ASN A 14 -4.29 -1.03 -9.39
CA ASN A 14 -4.38 -0.62 -7.99
C ASN A 14 -3.73 0.76 -7.85
N VAL A 15 -4.51 1.73 -7.42
CA VAL A 15 -4.02 3.06 -7.06
C VAL A 15 -4.34 3.35 -5.61
N GLY A 16 -3.76 4.40 -5.05
CA GLY A 16 -4.16 4.81 -3.70
C GLY A 16 -3.72 6.22 -3.40
N THR A 17 -4.33 6.79 -2.37
CA THR A 17 -4.00 8.12 -1.86
C THR A 17 -2.98 8.04 -0.75
N ILE A 18 -1.89 8.82 -0.88
CA ILE A 18 -0.85 9.02 0.11
C ILE A 18 -0.65 10.52 0.37
N GLY A 19 -0.03 10.89 1.48
CA GLY A 19 0.22 12.30 1.84
C GLY A 19 -0.09 12.58 3.30
N HIS A 20 0.13 13.82 3.70
CA HIS A 20 0.00 14.27 5.08
C HIS A 20 -1.43 14.13 5.64
N ILE A 21 -1.56 14.06 6.96
CA ILE A 21 -2.86 14.17 7.65
C ILE A 21 -3.54 15.49 7.25
N ASP A 22 -4.86 15.50 7.18
CA ASP A 22 -5.70 16.68 6.85
C ASP A 22 -5.47 17.32 5.46
N HIS A 23 -4.65 16.72 4.60
CA HIS A 23 -4.51 17.15 3.20
C HIS A 23 -5.69 16.73 2.30
N GLY A 24 -6.65 15.96 2.83
CA GLY A 24 -7.91 15.62 2.15
C GLY A 24 -7.89 14.34 1.32
N LYS A 25 -7.07 13.35 1.67
CA LYS A 25 -7.00 12.05 0.98
C LYS A 25 -8.35 11.34 0.89
N THR A 26 -8.98 11.11 2.04
CA THR A 26 -10.28 10.43 2.13
C THR A 26 -11.40 11.25 1.47
N THR A 27 -11.34 12.59 1.58
CA THR A 27 -12.27 13.49 0.90
C THR A 27 -12.12 13.38 -0.63
N LEU A 28 -10.88 13.30 -1.13
CA LEU A 28 -10.61 13.11 -2.56
C LEU A 28 -11.11 11.73 -3.03
N THR A 29 -10.88 10.69 -2.24
CA THR A 29 -11.39 9.34 -2.54
C THR A 29 -12.92 9.34 -2.64
N ALA A 30 -13.62 10.01 -1.71
CA ALA A 30 -15.07 10.18 -1.78
C ALA A 30 -15.51 11.00 -3.00
N ALA A 31 -14.81 12.11 -3.30
CA ALA A 31 -15.09 12.96 -4.47
C ALA A 31 -14.93 12.19 -5.78
N ILE A 32 -13.87 11.36 -5.93
CA ILE A 32 -13.67 10.51 -7.10
C ILE A 32 -14.88 9.59 -7.31
N THR A 33 -15.33 8.90 -6.25
CA THR A 33 -16.48 7.99 -6.37
C THR A 33 -17.77 8.74 -6.70
N LYS A 34 -17.96 9.95 -6.16
CA LYS A 34 -19.13 10.80 -6.45
C LYS A 34 -19.14 11.26 -7.91
N VAL A 35 -18.05 11.84 -8.38
CA VAL A 35 -17.89 12.35 -9.74
C VAL A 35 -18.08 11.22 -10.77
N LEU A 36 -17.51 10.06 -10.52
CA LEU A 36 -17.68 8.90 -11.40
C LEU A 36 -19.09 8.31 -11.33
N HIS A 37 -19.74 8.32 -10.16
CA HIS A 37 -21.14 7.92 -10.02
C HIS A 37 -22.05 8.83 -10.82
N ASP A 38 -21.88 10.14 -10.73
CA ASP A 38 -22.71 11.10 -11.45
C ASP A 38 -22.54 10.98 -12.97
N ARG A 39 -21.33 10.63 -13.44
CA ARG A 39 -21.03 10.46 -14.86
C ARG A 39 -21.42 9.07 -15.40
N PHE A 40 -21.23 8.02 -14.61
CA PHE A 40 -21.44 6.61 -14.98
C PHE A 40 -22.13 5.83 -13.84
N PRO A 41 -23.41 6.13 -13.53
CA PRO A 41 -24.08 5.60 -12.34
C PRO A 41 -24.23 4.07 -12.34
N ASP A 42 -24.37 3.45 -13.50
CA ASP A 42 -24.50 1.98 -13.61
C ASP A 42 -23.17 1.24 -13.31
N LEU A 43 -22.03 1.90 -13.44
CA LEU A 43 -20.71 1.32 -13.27
C LEU A 43 -20.12 1.60 -11.89
N ASN A 44 -20.46 2.77 -11.31
CA ASN A 44 -19.79 3.28 -10.13
C ASN A 44 -20.77 3.54 -8.99
N PRO A 45 -20.75 2.77 -7.90
CA PRO A 45 -21.49 3.12 -6.69
C PRO A 45 -20.79 4.31 -6.00
N PHE A 46 -21.57 5.29 -5.56
CA PHE A 46 -21.05 6.35 -4.70
C PHE A 46 -20.69 5.80 -3.32
N THR A 47 -19.48 6.07 -2.85
CA THR A 47 -19.01 5.71 -1.51
C THR A 47 -18.74 7.01 -0.74
N PRO A 48 -19.66 7.43 0.14
CA PRO A 48 -19.49 8.64 0.95
C PRO A 48 -18.38 8.49 1.98
N PHE A 49 -17.85 9.63 2.44
CA PHE A 49 -16.73 9.72 3.38
C PHE A 49 -16.89 8.79 4.60
N ASP A 50 -18.07 8.79 5.23
CA ASP A 50 -18.38 7.98 6.40
C ASP A 50 -18.48 6.46 6.14
N GLN A 51 -18.49 6.07 4.88
CA GLN A 51 -18.39 4.67 4.45
C GLN A 51 -16.97 4.26 4.04
N ILE A 52 -16.06 5.20 3.88
CA ILE A 52 -14.62 4.96 3.73
C ILE A 52 -14.02 4.80 5.13
N ASP A 53 -14.11 5.83 5.97
CA ASP A 53 -13.72 5.81 7.39
C ASP A 53 -14.88 5.24 8.23
N LYS A 54 -14.90 3.92 8.39
CA LYS A 54 -16.03 3.19 8.99
C LYS A 54 -15.94 3.01 10.49
N ALA A 55 -14.71 2.90 11.03
CA ALA A 55 -14.49 2.63 12.43
C ALA A 55 -15.02 3.78 13.31
N PRO A 56 -15.67 3.49 14.45
CA PRO A 56 -16.12 4.53 15.37
C PRO A 56 -15.00 5.48 15.81
N GLU A 57 -13.78 4.96 15.95
CA GLU A 57 -12.60 5.72 16.34
C GLU A 57 -12.14 6.67 15.21
N GLU A 58 -12.19 6.23 13.95
CA GLU A 58 -11.90 7.06 12.77
C GLU A 58 -12.86 8.24 12.68
N ARG A 59 -14.17 7.98 12.86
CA ARG A 59 -15.21 9.02 12.83
C ARG A 59 -15.08 10.00 14.01
N GLN A 60 -14.72 9.51 15.19
CA GLN A 60 -14.58 10.35 16.37
C GLN A 60 -13.36 11.26 16.30
N ARG A 61 -12.27 10.77 15.72
CA ARG A 61 -11.00 11.51 15.58
C ARG A 61 -10.92 12.31 14.29
N GLY A 62 -11.75 12.02 13.29
CA GLY A 62 -11.70 12.61 11.96
C GLY A 62 -10.44 12.24 11.18
N ILE A 63 -9.84 11.07 11.46
CA ILE A 63 -8.61 10.59 10.81
C ILE A 63 -8.76 9.14 10.39
N THR A 64 -8.18 8.80 9.22
CA THR A 64 -8.10 7.41 8.75
C THR A 64 -7.06 6.64 9.55
N ILE A 65 -7.46 5.51 10.11
CA ILE A 65 -6.61 4.61 10.91
C ILE A 65 -6.28 3.35 10.09
N SER A 66 -7.31 2.74 9.53
CA SER A 66 -7.22 1.50 8.77
C SER A 66 -7.18 1.77 7.28
N ILE A 67 -6.61 0.85 6.52
CA ILE A 67 -6.67 0.92 5.06
C ILE A 67 -8.12 0.69 4.61
N ALA A 68 -8.63 1.56 3.75
CA ALA A 68 -9.91 1.35 3.09
C ALA A 68 -9.72 1.05 1.60
N HIS A 69 -10.50 0.09 1.09
CA HIS A 69 -10.51 -0.26 -0.32
C HIS A 69 -11.82 0.18 -0.94
N VAL A 70 -11.72 0.94 -2.02
CA VAL A 70 -12.86 1.45 -2.79
C VAL A 70 -12.72 1.02 -4.25
N GLU A 71 -13.82 0.65 -4.89
CA GLU A 71 -13.87 0.24 -6.30
C GLU A 71 -14.49 1.35 -7.14
N TYR A 72 -13.87 1.65 -8.28
CA TYR A 72 -14.49 2.49 -9.32
C TYR A 72 -13.90 2.18 -10.70
N GLN A 73 -14.55 2.73 -11.74
CA GLN A 73 -14.16 2.55 -13.13
C GLN A 73 -14.17 3.89 -13.87
N THR A 74 -13.12 4.14 -14.64
CA THR A 74 -13.12 5.14 -15.71
C THR A 74 -13.65 4.51 -17.02
N GLU A 75 -13.65 5.25 -18.12
CA GLU A 75 -13.94 4.67 -19.44
C GLU A 75 -12.96 3.56 -19.82
N HIS A 76 -11.71 3.66 -19.37
CA HIS A 76 -10.61 2.82 -19.82
C HIS A 76 -10.23 1.71 -18.85
N ARG A 77 -10.41 1.92 -17.53
CA ARG A 77 -9.85 1.05 -16.49
C ARG A 77 -10.81 0.78 -15.35
N HIS A 78 -10.56 -0.34 -14.69
CA HIS A 78 -11.13 -0.72 -13.40
C HIS A 78 -10.07 -0.49 -12.31
N TYR A 79 -10.42 0.27 -11.28
CA TYR A 79 -9.54 0.61 -10.17
C TYR A 79 -9.95 -0.02 -8.86
N ALA A 80 -8.97 -0.61 -8.15
CA ALA A 80 -9.02 -0.76 -6.71
C ALA A 80 -8.25 0.42 -6.11
N HIS A 81 -8.94 1.25 -5.36
CA HIS A 81 -8.36 2.42 -4.70
C HIS A 81 -8.13 2.12 -3.24
N VAL A 82 -6.90 2.33 -2.80
CA VAL A 82 -6.42 2.12 -1.43
C VAL A 82 -6.30 3.47 -0.74
N ASP A 83 -7.23 3.79 0.16
CA ASP A 83 -7.13 5.00 0.98
C ASP A 83 -6.24 4.72 2.19
N CYS A 84 -5.09 5.41 2.25
CA CYS A 84 -4.08 5.21 3.28
C CYS A 84 -4.18 6.23 4.41
N PRO A 85 -3.93 5.82 5.67
CA PRO A 85 -3.83 6.75 6.78
C PRO A 85 -2.69 7.75 6.56
N GLY A 86 -2.91 9.00 7.03
CA GLY A 86 -1.90 10.07 6.96
C GLY A 86 -1.09 10.24 8.24
N HIS A 87 -1.56 9.75 9.38
CA HIS A 87 -0.92 9.97 10.67
C HIS A 87 0.26 9.03 10.91
N ALA A 88 1.34 9.55 11.49
CA ALA A 88 2.57 8.80 11.76
C ALA A 88 2.37 7.53 12.62
N ASP A 89 1.41 7.53 13.54
CA ASP A 89 1.11 6.36 14.38
C ASP A 89 0.61 5.16 13.56
N TYR A 90 0.05 5.39 12.36
CA TYR A 90 -0.53 4.35 11.50
C TYR A 90 0.33 4.03 10.27
N ILE A 91 1.60 4.40 10.30
CA ILE A 91 2.54 4.21 9.19
C ILE A 91 2.66 2.74 8.74
N LYS A 92 2.48 1.79 9.66
CA LYS A 92 2.41 0.36 9.33
C LYS A 92 1.29 0.06 8.33
N ASN A 93 0.13 0.66 8.51
CA ASN A 93 -0.99 0.50 7.60
C ASN A 93 -0.71 1.22 6.28
N MET A 94 -0.09 2.40 6.33
CA MET A 94 0.35 3.11 5.12
C MET A 94 1.33 2.25 4.29
N ILE A 95 2.36 1.67 4.91
CA ILE A 95 3.32 0.78 4.22
C ILE A 95 2.60 -0.41 3.57
N THR A 96 1.68 -1.05 4.31
CA THR A 96 0.91 -2.17 3.79
C THR A 96 0.02 -1.77 2.60
N GLY A 97 -0.62 -0.60 2.67
CA GLY A 97 -1.42 -0.07 1.58
C GLY A 97 -0.59 0.30 0.36
N ALA A 98 0.51 1.04 0.58
CA ALA A 98 1.42 1.45 -0.50
C ALA A 98 2.03 0.26 -1.25
N ALA A 99 2.37 -0.82 -0.55
CA ALA A 99 2.89 -2.04 -1.18
C ALA A 99 1.91 -2.73 -2.15
N GLN A 100 0.62 -2.35 -2.10
CA GLN A 100 -0.40 -2.89 -3.00
C GLN A 100 -0.58 -2.05 -4.27
N MET A 101 -0.02 -0.84 -4.34
CA MET A 101 -0.27 0.12 -5.40
C MET A 101 0.59 -0.13 -6.63
N ASP A 102 -0.01 0.05 -7.80
CA ASP A 102 0.66 0.13 -9.10
C ASP A 102 1.02 1.59 -9.44
N GLY A 103 0.35 2.53 -8.81
CA GLY A 103 0.61 3.96 -8.83
C GLY A 103 -0.05 4.64 -7.62
N ALA A 104 0.50 5.77 -7.17
CA ALA A 104 -0.05 6.53 -6.07
C ALA A 104 -0.53 7.92 -6.52
N ILE A 105 -1.56 8.43 -5.85
CA ILE A 105 -1.98 9.83 -5.91
C ILE A 105 -1.45 10.50 -4.65
N LEU A 106 -0.44 11.34 -4.81
CA LEU A 106 0.10 12.14 -3.72
C LEU A 106 -0.79 13.37 -3.52
N VAL A 107 -1.45 13.44 -2.38
CA VAL A 107 -2.34 14.55 -2.04
C VAL A 107 -1.59 15.55 -1.17
N VAL A 108 -1.42 16.76 -1.68
CA VAL A 108 -0.78 17.89 -0.99
C VAL A 108 -1.78 19.05 -0.92
N ALA A 109 -2.01 19.59 0.27
CA ALA A 109 -2.84 20.78 0.40
C ALA A 109 -2.05 22.02 -0.08
N ALA A 110 -2.61 22.79 -0.99
CA ALA A 110 -2.00 24.01 -1.53
C ALA A 110 -1.76 25.08 -0.43
N THR A 111 -2.56 25.03 0.64
CA THR A 111 -2.45 25.91 1.80
C THR A 111 -1.24 25.65 2.67
N ASP A 112 -0.72 24.41 2.67
CA ASP A 112 0.29 23.95 3.63
C ASP A 112 1.61 23.54 2.96
N GLY A 113 1.55 23.17 1.67
CA GLY A 113 2.69 22.60 0.93
C GLY A 113 3.11 21.19 1.43
N PRO A 114 4.31 20.75 1.05
CA PRO A 114 4.85 19.46 1.49
C PRO A 114 5.16 19.45 3.00
N MET A 115 4.49 18.63 3.76
CA MET A 115 4.61 18.49 5.21
C MET A 115 5.46 17.25 5.58
N PRO A 116 5.89 17.08 6.85
CA PRO A 116 6.79 15.97 7.23
C PRO A 116 6.28 14.57 6.84
N GLN A 117 4.98 14.28 7.00
CA GLN A 117 4.45 12.99 6.58
C GLN A 117 4.35 12.86 5.04
N THR A 118 4.25 13.98 4.31
CA THR A 118 4.36 13.95 2.84
C THR A 118 5.70 13.36 2.43
N LYS A 119 6.80 13.85 3.02
CA LYS A 119 8.16 13.36 2.78
C LYS A 119 8.30 11.88 3.17
N GLU A 120 7.84 11.51 4.37
CA GLU A 120 7.88 10.12 4.83
C GLU A 120 7.09 9.19 3.92
N HIS A 121 5.91 9.60 3.43
CA HIS A 121 5.08 8.79 2.54
C HIS A 121 5.71 8.60 1.15
N VAL A 122 6.33 9.64 0.60
CA VAL A 122 7.06 9.55 -0.69
C VAL A 122 8.25 8.60 -0.56
N LEU A 123 9.03 8.74 0.50
CA LEU A 123 10.15 7.84 0.82
C LEU A 123 9.68 6.38 0.92
N LEU A 124 8.63 6.13 1.71
CA LEU A 124 8.11 4.78 1.90
C LEU A 124 7.52 4.21 0.61
N ALA A 125 6.78 4.99 -0.17
CA ALA A 125 6.27 4.58 -1.46
C ALA A 125 7.41 4.12 -2.38
N ARG A 126 8.52 4.88 -2.42
CA ARG A 126 9.72 4.49 -3.17
C ARG A 126 10.30 3.17 -2.69
N GLN A 127 10.41 2.99 -1.36
CA GLN A 127 10.99 1.80 -0.74
C GLN A 127 10.16 0.52 -0.98
N VAL A 128 8.83 0.61 -0.86
CA VAL A 128 7.96 -0.54 -1.13
C VAL A 128 7.78 -0.81 -2.62
N GLY A 129 8.28 0.09 -3.47
CA GLY A 129 8.35 -0.10 -4.91
C GLY A 129 7.13 0.41 -5.68
N VAL A 130 6.42 1.43 -5.18
CA VAL A 130 5.42 2.17 -5.98
C VAL A 130 6.13 2.83 -7.16
N PRO A 131 5.80 2.47 -8.41
CA PRO A 131 6.61 2.91 -9.54
C PRO A 131 6.22 4.30 -10.08
N TYR A 132 4.97 4.73 -9.87
CA TYR A 132 4.40 5.95 -10.45
C TYR A 132 3.68 6.77 -9.41
N ILE A 133 3.84 8.11 -9.47
CA ILE A 133 3.11 9.07 -8.64
C ILE A 133 2.48 10.12 -9.54
N VAL A 134 1.20 10.41 -9.30
CA VAL A 134 0.47 11.56 -9.82
C VAL A 134 0.15 12.47 -8.65
N VAL A 135 0.29 13.78 -8.80
CA VAL A 135 0.05 14.73 -7.71
C VAL A 135 -1.35 15.36 -7.84
N ALA A 136 -2.11 15.30 -6.75
CA ALA A 136 -3.30 16.10 -6.55
C ALA A 136 -2.97 17.26 -5.61
N LEU A 137 -2.80 18.46 -6.16
CA LEU A 137 -2.67 19.70 -5.40
C LEU A 137 -4.07 20.11 -4.94
N ASN A 138 -4.40 19.76 -3.70
CA ASN A 138 -5.75 19.88 -3.15
C ASN A 138 -5.96 21.20 -2.40
N LYS A 139 -7.21 21.56 -2.15
CA LYS A 139 -7.64 22.82 -1.49
C LYS A 139 -7.21 24.07 -2.26
N THR A 140 -7.05 23.99 -3.57
CA THR A 140 -6.65 25.14 -4.40
C THR A 140 -7.72 26.24 -4.43
N ASP A 141 -8.99 25.91 -4.15
CA ASP A 141 -10.06 26.86 -3.94
C ASP A 141 -9.85 27.81 -2.74
N MET A 142 -8.90 27.53 -1.87
CA MET A 142 -8.56 28.34 -0.70
C MET A 142 -7.34 29.25 -0.91
N VAL A 143 -6.73 29.22 -2.09
CA VAL A 143 -5.53 29.99 -2.43
C VAL A 143 -5.82 30.83 -3.68
N ASP A 144 -5.95 32.13 -3.50
CA ASP A 144 -6.26 33.07 -4.59
C ASP A 144 -5.01 33.52 -5.37
N ASP A 145 -3.80 33.27 -4.82
CA ASP A 145 -2.53 33.71 -5.38
C ASP A 145 -1.91 32.59 -6.21
N GLU A 146 -1.84 32.77 -7.52
CA GLU A 146 -1.27 31.80 -8.46
C GLU A 146 0.24 31.59 -8.23
N GLU A 147 0.99 32.62 -7.78
CA GLU A 147 2.42 32.50 -7.49
C GLU A 147 2.67 31.55 -6.30
N ILE A 148 1.75 31.53 -5.33
CA ILE A 148 1.81 30.57 -4.21
C ILE A 148 1.55 29.15 -4.71
N LEU A 149 0.58 28.96 -5.61
CA LEU A 149 0.30 27.63 -6.18
C LEU A 149 1.48 27.10 -6.99
N GLU A 150 2.13 27.96 -7.80
CA GLU A 150 3.33 27.59 -8.56
C GLU A 150 4.51 27.25 -7.64
N LEU A 151 4.68 28.00 -6.54
CA LEU A 151 5.74 27.72 -5.55
C LEU A 151 5.53 26.35 -4.88
N VAL A 152 4.32 26.07 -4.43
CA VAL A 152 3.98 24.78 -3.80
C VAL A 152 4.16 23.62 -4.80
N GLU A 153 3.77 23.81 -6.05
CA GLU A 153 4.00 22.80 -7.10
C GLU A 153 5.50 22.54 -7.29
N LEU A 154 6.32 23.59 -7.33
CA LEU A 154 7.76 23.46 -7.46
C LEU A 154 8.36 22.68 -6.27
N GLU A 155 7.98 23.01 -5.05
CA GLU A 155 8.44 22.30 -3.84
C GLU A 155 8.08 20.82 -3.87
N VAL A 156 6.88 20.46 -4.37
CA VAL A 156 6.45 19.06 -4.53
C VAL A 156 7.29 18.35 -5.59
N ARG A 157 7.58 19.00 -6.73
CA ARG A 157 8.42 18.45 -7.79
C ARG A 157 9.86 18.22 -7.34
N GLU A 158 10.42 19.16 -6.60
CA GLU A 158 11.76 19.04 -5.99
C GLU A 158 11.82 17.88 -5.01
N LEU A 159 10.82 17.76 -4.12
CA LEU A 159 10.70 16.65 -3.18
C LEU A 159 10.64 15.29 -3.92
N LEU A 160 9.84 15.17 -4.96
CA LEU A 160 9.73 13.92 -5.73
C LEU A 160 11.03 13.57 -6.46
N THR A 161 11.74 14.57 -6.97
CA THR A 161 13.06 14.39 -7.59
C THR A 161 14.11 13.92 -6.57
N GLU A 162 14.10 14.47 -5.36
CA GLU A 162 14.97 14.04 -4.26
C GLU A 162 14.80 12.54 -3.94
N TYR A 163 13.58 12.03 -4.02
CA TYR A 163 13.29 10.61 -3.81
C TYR A 163 13.27 9.77 -5.08
N GLU A 164 13.95 10.22 -6.14
CA GLU A 164 14.15 9.51 -7.42
C GLU A 164 12.87 9.22 -8.21
N PHE A 165 11.82 10.01 -8.05
CA PHE A 165 10.71 10.08 -8.99
C PHE A 165 10.97 11.14 -10.06
N PRO A 166 10.37 11.04 -11.27
CA PRO A 166 10.60 12.03 -12.34
C PRO A 166 9.81 13.33 -12.07
N GLY A 167 10.24 14.11 -11.06
CA GLY A 167 9.53 15.29 -10.55
C GLY A 167 9.13 16.30 -11.60
N ASP A 168 9.97 16.50 -12.64
CA ASP A 168 9.68 17.45 -13.73
C ASP A 168 8.60 16.94 -14.70
N ASP A 169 8.52 15.62 -14.91
CA ASP A 169 7.68 15.02 -15.94
C ASP A 169 6.33 14.49 -15.41
N LEU A 170 6.18 14.37 -14.08
CA LEU A 170 4.95 13.82 -13.51
C LEU A 170 3.79 14.81 -13.55
N PRO A 171 2.54 14.32 -13.71
CA PRO A 171 1.36 15.17 -13.70
C PRO A 171 1.10 15.77 -12.31
N VAL A 172 0.82 17.07 -12.27
CA VAL A 172 0.29 17.78 -11.11
C VAL A 172 -1.05 18.39 -11.51
N VAL A 173 -2.11 18.02 -10.81
CA VAL A 173 -3.46 18.51 -11.10
C VAL A 173 -3.99 19.28 -9.90
N LYS A 174 -4.43 20.52 -10.15
CA LYS A 174 -5.05 21.39 -9.14
C LYS A 174 -6.48 20.93 -8.90
N VAL A 175 -6.85 20.62 -7.66
CA VAL A 175 -8.19 20.13 -7.31
C VAL A 175 -8.71 20.78 -6.03
N SER A 176 -10.02 20.79 -5.89
CA SER A 176 -10.71 20.95 -4.61
C SER A 176 -11.62 19.75 -4.39
N ALA A 177 -11.15 18.80 -3.60
CA ALA A 177 -11.89 17.57 -3.32
C ALA A 177 -13.25 17.86 -2.64
N LEU A 178 -13.29 18.83 -1.74
CA LEU A 178 -14.53 19.21 -1.05
C LEU A 178 -15.55 19.83 -2.01
N ARG A 179 -15.13 20.77 -2.83
CA ARG A 179 -16.02 21.42 -3.82
C ARG A 179 -16.53 20.45 -4.87
N ALA A 180 -15.64 19.55 -5.34
CA ALA A 180 -16.05 18.48 -6.26
C ALA A 180 -17.09 17.55 -5.63
N LEU A 181 -16.91 17.19 -4.34
CA LEU A 181 -17.85 16.37 -3.59
C LEU A 181 -19.21 17.08 -3.39
N GLU A 182 -19.23 18.40 -3.27
CA GLU A 182 -20.42 19.25 -3.22
C GLU A 182 -21.09 19.42 -4.60
N GLY A 183 -20.44 18.99 -5.67
CA GLY A 183 -20.99 19.02 -7.05
C GLY A 183 -20.69 20.31 -7.81
N ASP A 184 -19.68 21.08 -7.41
CA ASP A 184 -19.21 22.24 -8.15
C ASP A 184 -18.67 21.79 -9.52
N PRO A 185 -19.17 22.36 -10.66
CA PRO A 185 -18.81 21.90 -11.99
C PRO A 185 -17.34 22.06 -12.35
N GLU A 186 -16.68 23.13 -11.92
CA GLU A 186 -15.28 23.40 -12.17
C GLU A 186 -14.41 22.33 -11.50
N TRP A 187 -14.66 22.10 -10.21
CA TRP A 187 -13.89 21.13 -9.42
C TRP A 187 -14.24 19.67 -9.73
N THR A 188 -15.46 19.42 -10.20
CA THR A 188 -15.83 18.13 -10.80
C THR A 188 -15.00 17.86 -12.05
N ALA A 189 -14.80 18.85 -12.91
CA ALA A 189 -13.96 18.72 -14.11
C ALA A 189 -12.48 18.47 -13.73
N SER A 190 -11.96 19.16 -12.71
CA SER A 190 -10.58 18.96 -12.26
C SER A 190 -10.32 17.55 -11.70
N VAL A 191 -11.29 16.95 -10.99
CA VAL A 191 -11.19 15.55 -10.55
C VAL A 191 -11.20 14.57 -11.74
N LEU A 192 -11.97 14.86 -12.79
CA LEU A 192 -11.93 14.07 -14.04
C LEU A 192 -10.59 14.20 -14.75
N GLU A 193 -9.99 15.39 -14.74
CA GLU A 193 -8.65 15.64 -15.26
C GLU A 193 -7.59 14.82 -14.47
N LEU A 194 -7.68 14.81 -13.15
CA LEU A 194 -6.82 13.97 -12.30
C LEU A 194 -6.93 12.48 -12.68
N LEU A 195 -8.15 11.99 -12.89
CA LEU A 195 -8.36 10.60 -13.28
C LEU A 195 -7.82 10.31 -14.69
N ALA A 196 -7.96 11.25 -15.62
CA ALA A 196 -7.37 11.14 -16.95
C ALA A 196 -5.83 11.11 -16.88
N ALA A 197 -5.23 11.93 -16.02
CA ALA A 197 -3.80 11.92 -15.78
C ALA A 197 -3.33 10.58 -15.19
N VAL A 198 -4.09 9.99 -14.28
CA VAL A 198 -3.82 8.64 -13.74
C VAL A 198 -3.95 7.57 -14.82
N ASP A 199 -4.99 7.63 -15.66
CA ASP A 199 -5.20 6.69 -16.76
C ASP A 199 -4.05 6.74 -17.79
N GLU A 200 -3.47 7.90 -18.04
CA GLU A 200 -2.39 8.11 -19.01
C GLU A 200 -1.01 7.79 -18.43
N PHE A 201 -0.71 8.34 -17.25
CA PHE A 201 0.63 8.29 -16.67
C PHE A 201 0.98 6.96 -16.00
N VAL A 202 0.01 6.28 -15.38
CA VAL A 202 0.22 4.96 -14.78
C VAL A 202 0.01 3.88 -15.85
N PRO A 203 1.05 3.18 -16.33
CA PRO A 203 0.88 2.17 -17.37
C PRO A 203 0.10 0.96 -16.86
N GLN A 204 -0.41 0.13 -17.77
CA GLN A 204 -1.01 -1.14 -17.40
C GLN A 204 0.06 -2.04 -16.77
N PRO A 205 -0.13 -2.49 -15.51
CA PRO A 205 0.87 -3.30 -14.84
C PRO A 205 1.03 -4.68 -15.47
N VAL A 206 2.29 -5.12 -15.60
CA VAL A 206 2.59 -6.51 -15.97
C VAL A 206 2.35 -7.40 -14.74
N ARG A 207 1.48 -8.42 -14.91
CA ARG A 207 1.11 -9.33 -13.82
C ARG A 207 1.84 -10.66 -13.94
N ASP A 208 2.50 -11.07 -12.87
CA ASP A 208 3.23 -12.33 -12.77
C ASP A 208 2.26 -13.50 -12.50
N VAL A 209 1.49 -13.89 -13.51
CA VAL A 209 0.44 -14.93 -13.39
C VAL A 209 1.00 -16.35 -13.52
N ASP A 210 2.19 -16.53 -14.07
CA ASP A 210 2.77 -17.84 -14.35
C ASP A 210 3.53 -18.45 -13.16
N ARG A 211 3.92 -17.60 -12.19
CA ARG A 211 4.56 -18.07 -10.96
C ARG A 211 3.56 -18.72 -9.99
N PRO A 212 4.03 -19.56 -9.05
CA PRO A 212 3.19 -20.12 -8.01
C PRO A 212 2.46 -19.03 -7.21
N PHE A 213 1.17 -19.25 -6.94
CA PHE A 213 0.31 -18.33 -6.21
C PHE A 213 0.90 -17.93 -4.85
N LEU A 214 0.81 -16.62 -4.55
CA LEU A 214 1.16 -16.04 -3.27
C LEU A 214 0.27 -14.82 -2.97
N LEU A 215 -0.31 -14.80 -1.76
CA LEU A 215 -1.09 -13.69 -1.22
C LEU A 215 -0.64 -13.39 0.21
N PRO A 216 -0.06 -12.20 0.48
CA PRO A 216 0.19 -11.73 1.84
C PRO A 216 -1.14 -11.40 2.54
N ILE A 217 -1.31 -11.89 3.77
CA ILE A 217 -2.53 -11.64 4.55
C ILE A 217 -2.48 -10.23 5.14
N GLU A 218 -3.47 -9.43 4.81
CA GLU A 218 -3.65 -8.06 5.28
C GLU A 218 -4.61 -8.00 6.47
N ASP A 219 -5.74 -8.70 6.37
CA ASP A 219 -6.73 -8.77 7.43
C ASP A 219 -7.39 -10.15 7.51
N VAL A 220 -7.93 -10.48 8.70
CA VAL A 220 -8.60 -11.76 8.97
C VAL A 220 -9.88 -11.51 9.74
N PHE A 221 -10.98 -11.99 9.21
CA PHE A 221 -12.27 -11.89 9.88
C PHE A 221 -13.14 -13.14 9.69
N THR A 222 -14.19 -13.24 10.46
CA THR A 222 -15.12 -14.37 10.40
C THR A 222 -16.47 -13.92 9.85
N ILE A 223 -16.98 -14.66 8.87
CA ILE A 223 -18.35 -14.50 8.40
C ILE A 223 -19.20 -15.56 9.07
N THR A 224 -20.20 -15.14 9.85
CA THR A 224 -21.12 -16.04 10.55
C THR A 224 -21.75 -17.04 9.58
N GLY A 225 -21.64 -18.32 9.88
CA GLY A 225 -22.17 -19.42 9.06
C GLY A 225 -21.36 -19.75 7.79
N ARG A 226 -20.26 -19.01 7.49
CA ARG A 226 -19.41 -19.26 6.31
C ARG A 226 -17.98 -19.65 6.66
N GLY A 227 -17.42 -19.10 7.73
CA GLY A 227 -16.07 -19.41 8.20
C GLY A 227 -15.10 -18.21 8.19
N THR A 228 -13.81 -18.51 8.23
CA THR A 228 -12.74 -17.53 8.25
C THR A 228 -12.43 -17.04 6.84
N VAL A 229 -12.29 -15.72 6.72
CA VAL A 229 -11.89 -15.03 5.49
C VAL A 229 -10.58 -14.30 5.75
N VAL A 230 -9.64 -14.46 4.84
CA VAL A 230 -8.41 -13.66 4.79
C VAL A 230 -8.46 -12.74 3.59
N THR A 231 -7.99 -11.51 3.75
CA THR A 231 -7.89 -10.55 2.65
C THR A 231 -6.45 -10.20 2.33
N GLY A 232 -6.22 -9.80 1.11
CA GLY A 232 -4.94 -9.30 0.63
C GLY A 232 -4.92 -9.12 -0.88
N ARG A 233 -3.86 -8.48 -1.37
CA ARG A 233 -3.56 -8.43 -2.80
C ARG A 233 -2.81 -9.69 -3.21
N ILE A 234 -3.24 -10.34 -4.27
CA ILE A 234 -2.49 -11.45 -4.87
C ILE A 234 -1.19 -10.87 -5.46
N GLU A 235 -0.05 -11.22 -4.86
CA GLU A 235 1.27 -10.75 -5.29
C GLU A 235 1.66 -11.37 -6.64
N ARG A 236 1.38 -12.67 -6.81
CA ARG A 236 1.69 -13.44 -8.02
C ARG A 236 0.81 -14.67 -8.16
N GLY A 237 0.76 -15.20 -9.38
CA GLY A 237 0.08 -16.44 -9.72
C GLY A 237 -1.43 -16.30 -9.89
N VAL A 238 -2.08 -17.43 -10.00
CA VAL A 238 -3.53 -17.61 -10.14
C VAL A 238 -4.01 -18.61 -9.12
N LEU A 239 -5.15 -18.31 -8.46
CA LEU A 239 -5.82 -19.19 -7.52
C LEU A 239 -7.25 -19.43 -7.99
N LYS A 240 -7.68 -20.69 -8.04
CA LYS A 240 -9.06 -21.08 -8.35
C LYS A 240 -9.81 -21.53 -7.11
N VAL A 241 -11.11 -21.35 -7.11
CA VAL A 241 -11.98 -21.94 -6.09
C VAL A 241 -11.76 -23.46 -6.04
N ASN A 242 -11.74 -24.01 -4.83
CA ASN A 242 -11.40 -25.39 -4.49
C ASN A 242 -9.92 -25.79 -4.64
N ASN A 243 -9.02 -24.84 -4.93
CA ASN A 243 -7.60 -25.13 -4.81
C ASN A 243 -7.19 -25.31 -3.34
N GLU A 244 -6.24 -26.23 -3.13
CA GLU A 244 -5.55 -26.39 -1.86
C GLU A 244 -4.48 -25.31 -1.73
N VAL A 245 -4.36 -24.74 -0.54
CA VAL A 245 -3.37 -23.69 -0.19
C VAL A 245 -2.69 -24.01 1.14
N GLU A 246 -1.55 -23.42 1.36
CA GLU A 246 -0.80 -23.49 2.60
C GLU A 246 -0.61 -22.08 3.17
N ILE A 247 -0.83 -21.93 4.48
CA ILE A 247 -0.62 -20.66 5.21
C ILE A 247 0.67 -20.83 6.01
N ILE A 248 1.61 -19.90 5.83
CA ILE A 248 2.95 -19.94 6.40
C ILE A 248 3.40 -18.58 6.93
N GLY A 249 4.45 -18.59 7.75
CA GLY A 249 5.07 -17.39 8.34
C GLY A 249 4.57 -17.13 9.75
N ILE A 250 5.33 -16.34 10.52
CA ILE A 250 5.11 -15.95 11.91
C ILE A 250 5.14 -17.14 12.86
N HIS A 251 4.35 -18.17 12.58
CA HIS A 251 4.34 -19.41 13.36
C HIS A 251 5.18 -20.51 12.67
N PRO A 252 5.81 -21.42 13.46
CA PRO A 252 6.54 -22.56 12.90
C PRO A 252 5.62 -23.56 12.19
N GLN A 253 4.35 -23.59 12.56
CA GLN A 253 3.36 -24.52 12.00
C GLN A 253 2.82 -24.01 10.68
N LYS A 254 2.66 -24.92 9.73
CA LYS A 254 2.03 -24.68 8.44
C LYS A 254 0.59 -25.16 8.47
N THR A 255 -0.34 -24.34 8.05
CA THR A 255 -1.77 -24.69 7.97
C THR A 255 -2.15 -24.97 6.54
N ARG A 256 -2.59 -26.19 6.22
CA ARG A 256 -3.16 -26.53 4.90
C ARG A 256 -4.65 -26.44 4.94
N THR A 257 -5.23 -25.85 3.90
CA THR A 257 -6.67 -25.69 3.76
C THR A 257 -7.08 -25.59 2.29
N THR A 258 -8.39 -25.57 2.04
CA THR A 258 -8.98 -25.38 0.71
C THR A 258 -9.69 -24.03 0.67
N VAL A 259 -9.49 -23.28 -0.40
CA VAL A 259 -10.23 -22.03 -0.65
C VAL A 259 -11.59 -22.39 -1.24
N THR A 260 -12.66 -22.11 -0.49
CA THR A 260 -14.04 -22.43 -0.88
C THR A 260 -14.77 -21.30 -1.59
N GLY A 261 -14.20 -20.11 -1.57
CA GLY A 261 -14.75 -18.94 -2.27
C GLY A 261 -13.72 -17.85 -2.40
N ILE A 262 -13.81 -17.09 -3.48
CA ILE A 262 -13.00 -15.92 -3.76
C ILE A 262 -13.95 -14.76 -4.04
N GLU A 263 -13.75 -13.63 -3.37
CA GLU A 263 -14.57 -12.44 -3.51
C GLU A 263 -13.69 -11.21 -3.72
N MET A 264 -14.11 -10.32 -4.61
CA MET A 264 -13.53 -9.00 -4.80
C MET A 264 -14.67 -7.97 -4.83
N PHE A 265 -14.62 -6.94 -3.97
CA PHE A 265 -15.67 -5.92 -3.84
C PHE A 265 -17.09 -6.50 -3.74
N ARG A 266 -17.26 -7.55 -2.90
CA ARG A 266 -18.50 -8.28 -2.66
C ARG A 266 -19.06 -9.05 -3.87
N LYS A 267 -18.30 -9.15 -4.96
CA LYS A 267 -18.61 -9.96 -6.15
C LYS A 267 -17.84 -11.27 -6.11
N LEU A 268 -18.44 -12.35 -6.60
CA LEU A 268 -17.81 -13.68 -6.63
C LEU A 268 -16.87 -13.81 -7.81
N LEU A 269 -15.72 -14.47 -7.59
CA LEU A 269 -14.79 -14.88 -8.63
C LEU A 269 -14.64 -16.39 -8.65
N ASP A 270 -14.51 -16.97 -9.86
CA ASP A 270 -14.13 -18.38 -10.03
C ASP A 270 -12.63 -18.57 -9.81
N GLU A 271 -11.84 -17.53 -10.13
CA GLU A 271 -10.41 -17.48 -9.90
C GLU A 271 -9.95 -16.05 -9.54
N GLY A 272 -8.93 -15.96 -8.69
CA GLY A 272 -8.19 -14.71 -8.41
C GLY A 272 -6.84 -14.70 -9.13
N ARG A 273 -6.42 -13.55 -9.64
CA ARG A 273 -5.19 -13.35 -10.42
C ARG A 273 -4.26 -12.35 -9.76
N ALA A 274 -2.96 -12.46 -10.04
CA ALA A 274 -1.96 -11.48 -9.61
C ALA A 274 -2.44 -10.03 -9.83
N GLY A 275 -2.31 -9.21 -8.80
CA GLY A 275 -2.74 -7.81 -8.78
C GLY A 275 -4.15 -7.59 -8.20
N GLU A 276 -4.99 -8.61 -8.06
CA GLU A 276 -6.34 -8.45 -7.54
C GLU A 276 -6.37 -8.45 -6.00
N ASN A 277 -7.12 -7.52 -5.40
CA ASN A 277 -7.40 -7.48 -3.96
C ASN A 277 -8.60 -8.36 -3.66
N VAL A 278 -8.38 -9.48 -2.99
CA VAL A 278 -9.41 -10.50 -2.80
C VAL A 278 -9.58 -10.91 -1.34
N GLY A 279 -10.79 -11.37 -1.02
CA GLY A 279 -11.09 -12.12 0.18
C GLY A 279 -11.19 -13.61 -0.16
N LEU A 280 -10.42 -14.43 0.55
CA LEU A 280 -10.40 -15.89 0.41
C LEU A 280 -11.14 -16.54 1.57
N LEU A 281 -12.21 -17.29 1.28
CA LEU A 281 -12.93 -18.07 2.26
C LEU A 281 -12.22 -19.43 2.47
N LEU A 282 -11.77 -19.68 3.68
CA LEU A 282 -10.96 -20.84 4.04
C LEU A 282 -11.80 -21.93 4.73
N ARG A 283 -11.60 -23.19 4.33
CA ARG A 283 -12.30 -24.33 4.91
C ARG A 283 -11.66 -24.79 6.21
N GLY A 284 -12.44 -24.84 7.31
CA GLY A 284 -12.02 -25.47 8.55
C GLY A 284 -10.89 -24.77 9.30
N VAL A 285 -10.57 -23.54 8.95
CA VAL A 285 -9.58 -22.69 9.62
C VAL A 285 -10.31 -21.77 10.57
N LYS A 286 -9.87 -21.68 11.82
CA LYS A 286 -10.43 -20.74 12.79
C LYS A 286 -9.73 -19.38 12.68
N ARG A 287 -10.39 -18.34 13.19
CA ARG A 287 -9.86 -16.99 13.18
C ARG A 287 -8.53 -16.86 13.95
N GLU A 288 -8.41 -17.60 15.05
CA GLU A 288 -7.21 -17.65 15.91
C GLU A 288 -6.00 -18.40 15.30
N ASP A 289 -6.21 -19.20 14.25
CA ASP A 289 -5.15 -19.97 13.60
C ASP A 289 -4.42 -19.20 12.50
N VAL A 290 -4.93 -17.99 12.19
CA VAL A 290 -4.42 -17.18 11.07
C VAL A 290 -4.35 -15.72 11.50
N GLU A 291 -3.26 -15.05 11.13
CA GLU A 291 -3.07 -13.63 11.44
C GLU A 291 -2.45 -12.85 10.28
N ARG A 292 -2.59 -11.51 10.36
CA ARG A 292 -1.94 -10.56 9.46
C ARG A 292 -0.43 -10.79 9.46
N GLY A 293 0.17 -10.80 8.28
CA GLY A 293 1.61 -10.98 8.10
C GLY A 293 2.02 -12.38 7.69
N GLN A 294 1.15 -13.36 7.90
CA GLN A 294 1.30 -14.66 7.22
C GLN A 294 1.02 -14.53 5.72
N VAL A 295 1.40 -15.53 4.95
CA VAL A 295 1.09 -15.60 3.52
C VAL A 295 0.33 -16.87 3.18
N VAL A 296 -0.60 -16.75 2.23
CA VAL A 296 -1.29 -17.88 1.59
C VAL A 296 -0.55 -18.21 0.30
N ILE A 297 -0.12 -19.46 0.15
CA ILE A 297 0.69 -19.88 -0.98
C ILE A 297 0.15 -21.18 -1.63
N LYS A 298 0.60 -21.42 -2.86
CA LYS A 298 0.54 -22.78 -3.41
C LYS A 298 1.39 -23.71 -2.52
N PRO A 299 0.87 -24.86 -2.08
CA PRO A 299 1.58 -25.72 -1.15
C PRO A 299 3.03 -26.01 -1.57
N GLY A 300 3.96 -25.76 -0.64
CA GLY A 300 5.40 -26.02 -0.84
C GLY A 300 6.16 -25.06 -1.75
N SER A 301 5.53 -23.96 -2.23
CA SER A 301 6.18 -23.02 -3.16
C SER A 301 7.11 -22.00 -2.50
N VAL A 302 6.93 -21.74 -1.22
CA VAL A 302 7.78 -20.84 -0.41
C VAL A 302 7.97 -21.45 0.97
N THR A 303 9.08 -21.13 1.63
CA THR A 303 9.38 -21.53 3.00
C THR A 303 9.57 -20.32 3.90
N PRO A 304 9.18 -20.41 5.19
CA PRO A 304 9.52 -19.38 6.17
C PRO A 304 10.98 -19.48 6.58
N HIS A 305 11.62 -18.35 6.80
CA HIS A 305 13.03 -18.21 7.16
C HIS A 305 13.21 -17.21 8.31
N VAL A 306 14.27 -17.39 9.09
CA VAL A 306 14.64 -16.50 10.21
C VAL A 306 15.99 -15.83 10.02
N GLU A 307 16.85 -16.32 9.12
CA GLU A 307 18.23 -15.88 9.01
C GLU A 307 18.61 -15.63 7.54
N PHE A 308 19.10 -14.42 7.25
CA PHE A 308 19.44 -14.00 5.90
C PHE A 308 20.54 -12.95 5.85
N GLU A 309 21.17 -12.81 4.70
CA GLU A 309 22.01 -11.68 4.34
C GLU A 309 21.18 -10.66 3.53
N ALA A 310 21.45 -9.40 3.77
CA ALA A 310 20.77 -8.31 3.08
C ALA A 310 21.74 -7.19 2.70
N ARG A 311 21.44 -6.50 1.62
CA ARG A 311 21.99 -5.17 1.33
C ARG A 311 20.97 -4.13 1.74
N ALA A 312 21.41 -3.12 2.51
CA ALA A 312 20.53 -2.06 2.98
C ALA A 312 21.20 -0.70 2.86
N TYR A 313 20.38 0.31 2.64
CA TYR A 313 20.73 1.72 2.75
C TYR A 313 20.17 2.26 4.06
N ILE A 314 21.00 2.95 4.82
CA ILE A 314 20.64 3.56 6.10
C ILE A 314 20.41 5.05 5.87
N LEU A 315 19.19 5.50 6.10
CA LEU A 315 18.80 6.88 5.85
C LEU A 315 19.65 7.85 6.68
N SER A 316 20.08 8.92 6.03
CA SER A 316 20.78 10.04 6.67
C SER A 316 19.83 10.83 7.57
N LYS A 317 20.40 11.74 8.37
CA LYS A 317 19.64 12.66 9.22
C LYS A 317 18.69 13.55 8.40
N ASP A 318 19.18 14.04 7.26
CA ASP A 318 18.43 14.97 6.40
C ASP A 318 17.24 14.27 5.70
N GLU A 319 17.35 12.97 5.47
CA GLU A 319 16.27 12.10 5.00
C GLU A 319 15.29 11.64 6.11
N GLY A 320 15.41 12.20 7.33
CA GLY A 320 14.57 11.82 8.48
C GLY A 320 15.01 10.55 9.20
N GLY A 321 16.14 9.98 8.82
CA GLY A 321 16.72 8.76 9.40
C GLY A 321 17.41 8.95 10.75
N ARG A 322 18.45 8.16 10.99
CA ARG A 322 19.21 8.18 12.23
C ARG A 322 20.16 9.39 12.30
N HIS A 323 20.49 9.79 13.53
CA HIS A 323 21.52 10.82 13.81
C HIS A 323 22.84 10.22 14.27
N THR A 324 22.84 8.95 14.65
CA THR A 324 23.98 8.24 15.24
C THR A 324 24.23 6.92 14.51
N PRO A 325 25.47 6.44 14.46
CA PRO A 325 25.76 5.12 13.92
C PRO A 325 25.10 4.02 14.74
N PHE A 326 24.99 2.83 14.14
CA PHE A 326 24.67 1.63 14.88
C PHE A 326 25.81 0.59 14.79
N PHE A 327 25.82 -0.34 15.72
CA PHE A 327 26.87 -1.32 15.94
C PHE A 327 26.31 -2.76 15.82
N HIS A 328 27.14 -3.76 15.99
CA HIS A 328 26.72 -5.14 16.16
C HIS A 328 25.61 -5.27 17.22
N ASN A 329 24.73 -6.23 17.03
CA ASN A 329 23.56 -6.48 17.87
C ASN A 329 22.50 -5.36 17.86
N TYR A 330 22.49 -4.49 16.86
CA TYR A 330 21.40 -3.56 16.63
C TYR A 330 20.08 -4.31 16.41
N ARG A 331 18.99 -3.84 17.02
CA ARG A 331 17.71 -4.56 17.07
C ARG A 331 16.54 -3.68 16.59
N PRO A 332 16.47 -3.38 15.29
CA PRO A 332 15.32 -2.65 14.73
C PRO A 332 14.15 -3.59 14.40
N GLN A 333 13.05 -2.99 13.92
CA GLN A 333 11.96 -3.69 13.29
C GLN A 333 12.16 -3.75 11.78
N PHE A 334 11.99 -4.93 11.22
CA PHE A 334 12.01 -5.21 9.78
C PHE A 334 10.60 -5.36 9.27
N TYR A 335 10.20 -4.54 8.32
CA TYR A 335 8.88 -4.55 7.72
C TYR A 335 8.91 -5.30 6.39
N PHE A 336 8.27 -6.47 6.36
CA PHE A 336 8.11 -7.31 5.17
C PHE A 336 6.64 -7.39 4.80
N ARG A 337 6.28 -7.05 3.56
CA ARG A 337 4.88 -7.13 3.09
C ARG A 337 3.90 -6.50 4.08
N THR A 338 3.12 -7.33 4.79
CA THR A 338 2.05 -6.90 5.70
C THR A 338 2.41 -7.02 7.18
N THR A 339 3.67 -7.39 7.51
CA THR A 339 4.13 -7.61 8.90
C THR A 339 5.42 -6.88 9.21
N ASP A 340 5.67 -6.74 10.51
CA ASP A 340 6.94 -6.29 11.06
C ASP A 340 7.46 -7.31 12.08
N VAL A 341 8.76 -7.54 12.06
CA VAL A 341 9.45 -8.47 12.97
C VAL A 341 10.73 -7.83 13.45
N THR A 342 11.00 -7.96 14.73
CA THR A 342 12.31 -7.56 15.30
C THR A 342 13.39 -8.52 14.81
N GLY A 343 14.50 -7.95 14.37
CA GLY A 343 15.69 -8.72 13.98
C GLY A 343 16.95 -8.21 14.66
N VAL A 344 17.92 -9.08 14.81
CA VAL A 344 19.27 -8.76 15.30
C VAL A 344 20.20 -8.62 14.11
N VAL A 345 20.87 -7.47 14.01
CA VAL A 345 21.83 -7.17 12.94
C VAL A 345 23.23 -7.52 13.38
N THR A 346 23.92 -8.32 12.58
CA THR A 346 25.36 -8.58 12.70
C THR A 346 26.08 -7.98 11.48
N LEU A 347 27.07 -7.15 11.72
CA LEU A 347 27.85 -6.52 10.66
C LEU A 347 28.96 -7.43 10.15
N PRO A 348 29.40 -7.30 8.89
CA PRO A 348 30.50 -8.08 8.33
C PRO A 348 31.80 -7.91 9.11
N LYS A 349 32.69 -8.91 9.04
CA LYS A 349 34.01 -8.81 9.66
C LYS A 349 34.77 -7.59 9.16
N GLY A 350 35.30 -6.79 10.09
CA GLY A 350 36.01 -5.55 9.79
C GLY A 350 35.15 -4.29 9.72
N THR A 351 33.83 -4.43 9.84
CA THR A 351 32.91 -3.29 9.98
C THR A 351 32.51 -3.16 11.44
N GLU A 352 32.96 -2.10 12.11
CA GLU A 352 32.64 -1.87 13.52
C GLU A 352 31.29 -1.18 13.70
N MET A 353 30.94 -0.28 12.77
CA MET A 353 29.71 0.51 12.79
C MET A 353 29.24 0.83 11.38
N VAL A 354 27.97 1.24 11.27
CA VAL A 354 27.35 1.77 10.06
C VAL A 354 26.83 3.16 10.35
N MET A 355 27.21 4.12 9.50
CA MET A 355 26.80 5.52 9.61
C MET A 355 25.46 5.76 8.90
N PRO A 356 24.68 6.78 9.35
CA PRO A 356 23.61 7.31 8.54
C PRO A 356 24.14 7.77 7.16
N GLY A 357 23.44 7.37 6.07
CA GLY A 357 23.86 7.60 4.68
C GLY A 357 24.65 6.44 4.05
N ASP A 358 24.99 5.40 4.82
CA ASP A 358 25.77 4.27 4.31
C ASP A 358 24.91 3.23 3.60
N ASN A 359 25.49 2.66 2.55
CA ASN A 359 25.08 1.36 1.99
C ASN A 359 25.88 0.25 2.67
N THR A 360 25.20 -0.71 3.24
CA THR A 360 25.84 -1.80 3.97
C THR A 360 25.30 -3.18 3.60
N THR A 361 26.13 -4.19 3.74
CA THR A 361 25.68 -5.58 3.80
C THR A 361 25.56 -5.98 5.26
N MET A 362 24.48 -6.65 5.62
CA MET A 362 24.25 -7.09 6.98
C MET A 362 23.72 -8.51 7.02
N HIS A 363 24.06 -9.22 8.07
CA HIS A 363 23.45 -10.49 8.45
C HIS A 363 22.35 -10.20 9.46
N VAL A 364 21.16 -10.76 9.25
CA VAL A 364 19.98 -10.51 10.08
C VAL A 364 19.40 -11.83 10.59
N GLU A 365 19.14 -11.89 11.88
CA GLU A 365 18.41 -12.98 12.54
C GLU A 365 17.10 -12.43 13.11
N LEU A 366 15.97 -12.91 12.58
CA LEU A 366 14.62 -12.51 13.01
C LEU A 366 14.17 -13.34 14.22
N ILE A 367 13.38 -12.74 15.09
CA ILE A 367 12.80 -13.44 16.25
C ILE A 367 11.64 -14.37 15.87
N GLN A 368 11.07 -14.23 14.66
CA GLN A 368 9.99 -15.04 14.13
C GLN A 368 10.23 -15.35 12.65
N PRO A 369 9.80 -16.52 12.15
CA PRO A 369 9.99 -16.89 10.76
C PRO A 369 9.06 -16.08 9.84
N ILE A 370 9.60 -15.62 8.72
CA ILE A 370 8.88 -14.89 7.67
C ILE A 370 8.93 -15.66 6.37
N ALA A 371 7.83 -15.70 5.64
CA ALA A 371 7.82 -16.20 4.27
C ALA A 371 8.73 -15.33 3.40
N MET A 372 9.89 -15.84 3.03
CA MET A 372 10.99 -15.07 2.45
C MET A 372 11.54 -15.75 1.19
N GLU A 373 11.96 -14.90 0.26
CA GLU A 373 12.70 -15.29 -0.95
C GLU A 373 13.81 -14.27 -1.20
N GLU A 374 14.86 -14.67 -1.91
CA GLU A 374 15.88 -13.73 -2.36
C GLU A 374 15.25 -12.65 -3.25
N GLY A 375 15.68 -11.42 -3.08
CA GLY A 375 15.08 -10.26 -3.75
C GLY A 375 13.93 -9.59 -2.99
N LEU A 376 13.45 -10.16 -1.88
CA LEU A 376 12.39 -9.55 -1.08
C LEU A 376 12.89 -8.24 -0.45
N LYS A 377 12.17 -7.14 -0.71
CA LYS A 377 12.45 -5.83 -0.14
C LYS A 377 11.87 -5.71 1.27
N PHE A 378 12.48 -4.86 2.08
CA PHE A 378 12.02 -4.53 3.42
C PHE A 378 12.39 -3.10 3.82
N ALA A 379 11.62 -2.53 4.75
CA ALA A 379 11.97 -1.31 5.44
C ALA A 379 12.51 -1.62 6.85
N ILE A 380 13.42 -0.77 7.34
CA ILE A 380 13.98 -0.84 8.70
C ILE A 380 13.41 0.34 9.49
N ARG A 381 12.84 0.05 10.67
CA ARG A 381 12.25 1.09 11.53
C ARG A 381 12.75 0.99 12.97
N GLU A 382 12.88 2.14 13.60
CA GLU A 382 13.28 2.28 14.99
C GLU A 382 12.54 3.48 15.62
N GLY A 383 11.96 3.28 16.80
CA GLY A 383 11.31 4.37 17.55
C GLY A 383 10.23 5.12 16.77
N GLY A 384 9.47 4.43 15.91
CA GLY A 384 8.41 5.01 15.08
C GLY A 384 8.90 5.69 13.80
N ARG A 385 10.20 5.66 13.49
CA ARG A 385 10.80 6.27 12.27
C ARG A 385 11.33 5.20 11.33
N THR A 386 11.26 5.46 10.03
CA THR A 386 11.98 4.69 9.04
C THR A 386 13.44 5.13 9.05
N VAL A 387 14.34 4.17 9.26
CA VAL A 387 15.78 4.43 9.38
C VAL A 387 16.60 3.76 8.28
N GLY A 388 15.96 2.99 7.41
CA GLY A 388 16.61 2.37 6.28
C GLY A 388 15.67 1.49 5.48
N ALA A 389 16.18 1.02 4.35
CA ALA A 389 15.53 0.04 3.49
C ALA A 389 16.56 -0.93 2.92
N GLY A 390 16.11 -2.10 2.57
CA GLY A 390 17.00 -3.12 2.05
C GLY A 390 16.31 -4.21 1.24
N GLN A 391 17.13 -5.14 0.80
CA GLN A 391 16.70 -6.29 0.03
C GLN A 391 17.44 -7.53 0.50
N VAL A 392 16.74 -8.65 0.63
CA VAL A 392 17.31 -9.95 0.93
C VAL A 392 18.18 -10.39 -0.25
N THR A 393 19.46 -10.64 0.02
CA THR A 393 20.42 -11.07 -1.01
C THR A 393 20.67 -12.58 -0.95
N LYS A 394 20.54 -13.17 0.24
CA LYS A 394 20.76 -14.61 0.43
C LYS A 394 20.02 -15.11 1.67
N ILE A 395 19.39 -16.25 1.55
CA ILE A 395 18.74 -16.95 2.67
C ILE A 395 19.74 -17.93 3.29
N LEU A 396 19.82 -17.96 4.62
CA LEU A 396 20.77 -18.79 5.38
C LEU A 396 20.05 -19.90 6.17
N LYS A 397 18.88 -19.59 6.80
CA LYS A 397 18.14 -20.57 7.60
C LYS A 397 16.63 -20.30 7.61
#